data_6429981c2f0f8fba0603bf4e7b771d12
#
_entry.id   6429981c2f0f8fba0603bf4e7b771d12
#
_cell.length_a   1.000
_cell.length_b   1.000
_cell.length_c   1.000
_cell.angle_alpha   90.00
_cell.angle_beta   90.00
_cell.angle_gamma   90.00
#
_symmetry.space_group_name_H-M   'P 1'
#
loop_
_entity.id
_entity.type
_entity.pdbx_description
1 polymer ?
#
loop_
_entity_poly.entity_id
_entity_poly.type
_entity_poly.pdbx_seq_one_letter_code
_entity_poly.pdbx_strand_id
1 'polypeptide(L)'
;MIAADTVVSAHMGQILEKPRSEKDHIATLKMLRDQNGGWHKVYTAVVCMAPLESLADPGYVMETHVEETAVKFDQNVTDDLIVSYVRTREGADKAGGYGIQGTGSILVEKIDGTFDNVVGLPLRATLQLIEKVIVEPEVPDEVEDAL
;
A
#
# COMPACT_ATOMS: atom_id res chain seq x y z
N MET A 1 15.41 -8.79 5.30
CA MET A 1 14.38 -8.02 5.99
C MET A 1 13.50 -7.33 4.95
N ILE A 2 12.19 -7.37 5.14
CA ILE A 2 11.22 -6.63 4.36
C ILE A 2 10.40 -5.77 5.32
N ALA A 3 10.24 -4.50 5.01
CA ALA A 3 9.37 -3.59 5.75
C ALA A 3 8.45 -2.86 4.75
N ALA A 4 7.21 -2.67 5.13
CA ALA A 4 6.24 -1.94 4.33
C ALA A 4 5.35 -1.07 5.22
N ASP A 5 4.95 0.07 4.68
CA ASP A 5 3.99 0.96 5.32
C ASP A 5 3.06 1.57 4.27
N THR A 6 1.77 1.62 4.60
CA THR A 6 0.72 2.07 3.68
C THR A 6 0.05 3.32 4.22
N VAL A 7 -0.11 4.31 3.36
CA VAL A 7 -0.84 5.53 3.66
C VAL A 7 -1.98 5.75 2.67
N VAL A 8 -3.06 6.37 3.13
CA VAL A 8 -4.19 6.80 2.31
C VAL A 8 -4.14 8.31 2.19
N SER A 9 -4.16 8.80 0.95
CA SER A 9 -4.14 10.22 0.65
C SER A 9 -5.46 10.65 0.03
N ALA A 10 -6.18 11.50 0.71
CA ALA A 10 -7.40 12.12 0.21
C ALA A 10 -7.07 13.26 -0.78
N HIS A 11 -8.11 13.88 -1.31
CA HIS A 11 -7.98 15.03 -2.21
C HIS A 11 -7.04 16.11 -1.63
N MET A 12 -6.24 16.72 -2.49
CA MET A 12 -5.23 17.73 -2.14
C MET A 12 -4.10 17.24 -1.22
N GLY A 13 -3.83 15.94 -1.24
CA GLY A 13 -2.68 15.37 -0.51
C GLY A 13 -2.87 15.21 0.99
N GLN A 14 -4.10 15.30 1.49
CA GLN A 14 -4.38 15.06 2.89
C GLN A 14 -4.13 13.61 3.24
N ILE A 15 -3.19 13.35 4.14
CA ILE A 15 -2.92 12.01 4.64
C ILE A 15 -3.96 11.64 5.70
N LEU A 16 -4.62 10.50 5.52
CA LEU A 16 -5.62 9.99 6.44
C LEU A 16 -5.00 8.94 7.36
N GLU A 17 -5.16 9.18 8.65
CA GLU A 17 -4.76 8.24 9.69
C GLU A 17 -5.90 7.26 10.03
N LYS A 18 -5.66 6.41 11.02
CA LYS A 18 -6.71 5.57 11.61
C LYS A 18 -7.78 6.44 12.26
N PRO A 19 -9.06 6.08 12.15
CA PRO A 19 -10.13 6.82 12.82
C PRO A 19 -9.93 6.89 14.33
N ARG A 20 -10.19 8.06 14.90
CA ARG A 20 -10.04 8.33 16.35
C ARG A 20 -11.30 8.04 17.14
N SER A 21 -12.44 8.03 16.45
CA SER A 21 -13.76 7.79 17.02
C SER A 21 -14.70 7.28 15.94
N GLU A 22 -15.86 6.77 16.35
CA GLU A 22 -16.92 6.39 15.40
C GLU A 22 -17.39 7.57 14.55
N LYS A 23 -17.54 8.73 15.17
CA LYS A 23 -17.92 9.97 14.49
C LYS A 23 -16.88 10.40 13.46
N ASP A 24 -15.60 10.34 13.80
CA ASP A 24 -14.48 10.62 12.89
C ASP A 24 -14.45 9.62 11.73
N HIS A 25 -14.68 8.34 12.02
CA HIS A 25 -14.74 7.27 11.04
C HIS A 25 -15.84 7.52 10.00
N ILE A 26 -17.04 7.83 10.45
CA ILE A 26 -18.18 8.16 9.57
C ILE A 26 -17.84 9.37 8.69
N ALA A 27 -17.30 10.44 9.29
CA ALA A 27 -16.93 11.65 8.58
C ALA A 27 -15.87 11.39 7.51
N THR A 28 -14.88 10.58 7.82
CA THR A 28 -13.79 10.20 6.88
C THR A 28 -14.34 9.44 5.66
N LEU A 29 -15.19 8.45 5.86
CA LEU A 29 -15.77 7.68 4.75
C LEU A 29 -16.71 8.52 3.89
N LYS A 30 -17.52 9.40 4.50
CA LYS A 30 -18.33 10.35 3.75
C LYS A 30 -17.49 11.30 2.90
N MET A 31 -16.40 11.80 3.46
CA MET A 31 -15.45 12.67 2.75
C MET A 31 -14.85 11.94 1.53
N LEU A 32 -14.41 10.69 1.70
CA LEU A 32 -13.84 9.90 0.60
C LEU A 32 -14.87 9.63 -0.50
N ARG A 33 -16.14 9.42 -0.14
CA ARG A 33 -17.23 9.27 -1.11
C ARG A 33 -17.52 10.57 -1.88
N ASP A 34 -17.52 11.70 -1.19
CA ASP A 34 -18.09 12.96 -1.71
C ASP A 34 -17.05 13.85 -2.39
N GLN A 35 -15.78 13.79 -1.97
CA GLN A 35 -14.72 14.62 -2.54
C GLN A 35 -14.10 13.98 -3.78
N ASN A 36 -13.68 14.83 -4.71
CA ASN A 36 -12.92 14.44 -5.92
C ASN A 36 -13.55 13.30 -6.72
N GLY A 37 -14.90 13.29 -6.82
CA GLY A 37 -15.61 12.22 -7.54
C GLY A 37 -15.50 10.84 -6.90
N GLY A 38 -15.13 10.76 -5.63
CA GLY A 38 -14.88 9.52 -4.90
C GLY A 38 -13.45 9.00 -5.03
N TRP A 39 -12.56 9.69 -5.75
CA TRP A 39 -11.18 9.26 -5.94
C TRP A 39 -10.26 9.69 -4.81
N HIS A 40 -9.45 8.75 -4.36
CA HIS A 40 -8.32 8.95 -3.48
C HIS A 40 -7.18 8.01 -3.85
N LYS A 41 -6.04 8.15 -3.20
CA LYS A 41 -4.85 7.36 -3.51
C LYS A 41 -4.36 6.57 -2.31
N VAL A 42 -3.82 5.41 -2.59
CA VAL A 42 -3.17 4.55 -1.60
C VAL A 42 -1.73 4.35 -2.04
N TYR A 43 -0.81 4.63 -1.14
CA TYR A 43 0.63 4.46 -1.35
C TYR A 43 1.16 3.44 -0.37
N THR A 44 1.94 2.50 -0.86
CA THR A 44 2.73 1.62 -0.01
C THR A 44 4.21 1.78 -0.34
N ALA A 45 5.00 2.13 0.67
CA ALA A 45 6.45 2.10 0.59
C ALA A 45 6.95 0.73 1.05
N VAL A 46 7.82 0.12 0.27
CA VAL A 46 8.44 -1.18 0.58
C VAL A 46 9.94 -1.01 0.60
N VAL A 47 10.58 -1.58 1.60
CA VAL A 47 12.02 -1.65 1.74
C VAL A 47 12.43 -3.11 1.88
N CYS A 48 13.36 -3.55 1.03
CA CYS A 48 14.02 -4.84 1.16
C CYS A 48 15.49 -4.63 1.46
N MET A 49 15.99 -5.34 2.46
CA MET A 49 17.38 -5.24 2.90
C MET A 49 17.95 -6.63 3.15
N ALA A 50 19.16 -6.86 2.66
CA ALA A 50 19.92 -8.07 2.91
C ALA A 50 21.34 -7.71 3.40
N PRO A 51 21.91 -8.49 4.36
CA PRO A 51 23.29 -8.30 4.76
C PRO A 51 24.23 -8.70 3.61
N LEU A 52 25.37 -8.01 3.50
CA LEU A 52 26.45 -8.38 2.62
C LEU A 52 27.47 -9.21 3.42
N GLU A 53 27.95 -10.30 2.83
CA GLU A 53 29.03 -11.10 3.41
C GLU A 53 30.39 -10.43 3.25
N SER A 54 30.51 -9.46 2.34
CA SER A 54 31.72 -8.70 2.14
C SER A 54 31.90 -7.62 3.20
N LEU A 55 33.17 -7.25 3.46
CA LEU A 55 33.51 -6.12 4.36
C LEU A 55 33.22 -4.75 3.76
N ALA A 56 32.34 -4.68 2.73
CA ALA A 56 31.94 -3.43 2.11
C ALA A 56 31.12 -2.59 3.10
N ASP A 57 31.36 -1.29 3.11
CA ASP A 57 30.58 -0.31 3.84
C ASP A 57 29.47 0.23 2.90
N PRO A 58 28.18 0.11 3.29
CA PRO A 58 27.64 -0.12 4.63
C PRO A 58 27.45 -1.58 5.08
N GLY A 59 27.83 -2.63 4.51
CA GLY A 59 27.68 -4.00 4.96
C GLY A 59 26.27 -4.60 4.76
N TYR A 60 25.42 -3.92 4.01
CA TYR A 60 24.10 -4.38 3.56
C TYR A 60 23.76 -3.78 2.21
N VAL A 61 22.85 -4.43 1.50
CA VAL A 61 22.20 -3.87 0.30
C VAL A 61 20.74 -3.58 0.63
N MET A 62 20.25 -2.43 0.18
CA MET A 62 18.88 -1.98 0.41
C MET A 62 18.28 -1.48 -0.90
N GLU A 63 17.06 -1.93 -1.19
CA GLU A 63 16.26 -1.46 -2.31
C GLU A 63 14.88 -1.02 -1.81
N THR A 64 14.36 0.03 -2.41
CA THR A 64 13.08 0.64 -2.02
C THR A 64 12.17 0.84 -3.21
N HIS A 65 10.86 0.83 -2.96
CA HIS A 65 9.84 1.12 -3.95
C HIS A 65 8.63 1.77 -3.28
N VAL A 66 7.99 2.70 -3.98
CA VAL A 66 6.69 3.26 -3.59
C VAL A 66 5.68 2.92 -4.67
N GLU A 67 4.64 2.19 -4.31
CA GLU A 67 3.52 1.85 -5.19
C GLU A 67 2.35 2.78 -4.96
N GLU A 68 1.75 3.27 -6.04
CA GLU A 68 0.56 4.12 -6.02
C GLU A 68 -0.61 3.40 -6.65
N THR A 69 -1.77 3.46 -6.01
CA THR A 69 -3.03 2.96 -6.55
C THR A 69 -4.12 3.99 -6.29
N ALA A 70 -4.86 4.36 -7.32
CA ALA A 70 -6.05 5.19 -7.17
C ALA A 70 -7.26 4.30 -6.88
N VAL A 71 -8.07 4.72 -5.91
CA VAL A 71 -9.29 4.01 -5.50
C VAL A 71 -10.45 4.96 -5.64
N LYS A 72 -11.53 4.49 -6.27
CA LYS A 72 -12.77 5.23 -6.40
C LYS A 72 -13.85 4.61 -5.54
N PHE A 73 -14.40 5.40 -4.60
CA PHE A 73 -15.62 5.03 -3.89
C PHE A 73 -16.83 5.22 -4.78
N ASP A 74 -17.80 4.34 -4.63
CA ASP A 74 -19.12 4.51 -5.24
C ASP A 74 -19.85 5.67 -4.58
N GLN A 75 -20.10 6.73 -5.34
CA GLN A 75 -20.79 7.93 -4.84
C GLN A 75 -22.27 7.69 -4.51
N ASN A 76 -22.84 6.56 -4.94
CA ASN A 76 -24.20 6.15 -4.61
C ASN A 76 -24.31 5.42 -3.27
N VAL A 77 -23.20 5.15 -2.60
CA VAL A 77 -23.20 4.58 -1.25
C VAL A 77 -23.95 5.54 -0.31
N THR A 78 -24.95 5.02 0.38
CA THR A 78 -25.77 5.83 1.29
C THR A 78 -25.07 6.10 2.62
N ASP A 79 -25.49 7.13 3.31
CA ASP A 79 -25.03 7.43 4.68
C ASP A 79 -25.31 6.26 5.63
N ASP A 80 -26.49 5.62 5.50
CA ASP A 80 -26.84 4.46 6.30
C ASP A 80 -25.92 3.28 6.09
N LEU A 81 -25.49 3.04 4.84
CA LEU A 81 -24.53 1.98 4.54
C LEU A 81 -23.16 2.29 5.18
N ILE A 82 -22.72 3.54 5.12
CA ILE A 82 -21.48 3.95 5.77
C ILE A 82 -21.54 3.72 7.28
N VAL A 83 -22.64 4.15 7.92
CA VAL A 83 -22.84 3.93 9.37
C VAL A 83 -22.83 2.43 9.70
N SER A 84 -23.50 1.62 8.91
CA SER A 84 -23.53 0.16 9.11
C SER A 84 -22.14 -0.45 8.97
N TYR A 85 -21.37 -0.01 8.00
CA TYR A 85 -19.99 -0.47 7.82
C TYR A 85 -19.10 -0.07 9.01
N VAL A 86 -19.19 1.19 9.45
CA VAL A 86 -18.42 1.67 10.62
C VAL A 86 -18.72 0.83 11.87
N ARG A 87 -19.97 0.44 12.06
CA ARG A 87 -20.39 -0.39 13.21
C ARG A 87 -19.85 -1.81 13.18
N THR A 88 -19.43 -2.32 12.03
CA THR A 88 -18.73 -3.62 11.96
C THR A 88 -17.36 -3.58 12.63
N ARG A 89 -16.79 -2.40 12.84
CA ARG A 89 -15.45 -2.15 13.36
C ARG A 89 -14.30 -2.65 12.47
N GLU A 90 -14.60 -3.17 11.28
CA GLU A 90 -13.59 -3.71 10.36
C GLU A 90 -12.54 -2.67 9.97
N GLY A 91 -12.96 -1.43 9.67
CA GLY A 91 -12.09 -0.35 9.25
C GLY A 91 -11.49 0.48 10.37
N ALA A 92 -11.80 0.19 11.63
CA ALA A 92 -11.44 1.04 12.76
C ALA A 92 -9.91 1.12 13.01
N ASP A 93 -9.18 0.11 12.62
CA ASP A 93 -7.72 0.00 12.75
C ASP A 93 -6.96 0.23 11.44
N LYS A 94 -7.65 0.75 10.42
CA LYS A 94 -7.07 0.96 9.09
C LYS A 94 -6.97 2.43 8.74
N ALA A 95 -5.86 2.83 8.12
CA ALA A 95 -5.72 4.16 7.52
C ALA A 95 -6.84 4.41 6.51
N GLY A 96 -7.48 5.58 6.58
CA GLY A 96 -8.64 5.90 5.75
C GLY A 96 -9.95 5.25 6.17
N GLY A 97 -9.93 4.36 7.15
CA GLY A 97 -11.13 3.81 7.78
C GLY A 97 -11.83 2.66 7.04
N TYR A 98 -11.20 2.03 6.07
CA TYR A 98 -11.77 0.87 5.36
C TYR A 98 -10.72 -0.17 4.98
N GLY A 99 -11.17 -1.41 4.80
CA GLY A 99 -10.37 -2.50 4.29
C GLY A 99 -10.98 -3.04 2.99
N ILE A 100 -10.25 -2.93 1.87
CA ILE A 100 -10.73 -3.43 0.56
C ILE A 100 -10.86 -4.95 0.51
N GLN A 101 -10.07 -5.64 1.31
CA GLN A 101 -10.04 -7.11 1.34
C GLN A 101 -11.28 -7.71 1.98
N GLY A 102 -11.93 -6.99 2.89
CA GLY A 102 -13.13 -7.47 3.59
C GLY A 102 -14.41 -6.84 3.06
N THR A 103 -15.36 -6.63 3.97
CA THR A 103 -16.66 -6.02 3.65
C THR A 103 -16.52 -4.59 3.12
N GLY A 104 -15.42 -3.90 3.43
CA GLY A 104 -15.14 -2.56 2.88
C GLY A 104 -15.08 -2.49 1.36
N SER A 105 -14.97 -3.60 0.67
CA SER A 105 -15.06 -3.66 -0.79
C SER A 105 -16.40 -3.15 -1.34
N ILE A 106 -17.46 -3.17 -0.55
CA ILE A 106 -18.78 -2.62 -0.95
C ILE A 106 -18.77 -1.11 -1.17
N LEU A 107 -17.80 -0.41 -0.59
CA LEU A 107 -17.64 1.04 -0.75
C LEU A 107 -16.91 1.40 -2.06
N VAL A 108 -16.20 0.45 -2.64
CA VAL A 108 -15.28 0.69 -3.76
C VAL A 108 -15.95 0.34 -5.08
N GLU A 109 -16.02 1.31 -6.00
CA GLU A 109 -16.51 1.10 -7.36
C GLU A 109 -15.43 0.48 -8.25
N LYS A 110 -14.22 1.00 -8.18
CA LYS A 110 -13.08 0.53 -8.96
C LYS A 110 -11.74 0.99 -8.40
N ILE A 111 -10.68 0.39 -8.88
CA ILE A 111 -9.30 0.78 -8.61
C ILE A 111 -8.55 0.98 -9.92
N ASP A 112 -7.57 1.87 -9.89
CA ASP A 112 -6.57 2.05 -10.94
C ASP A 112 -5.19 1.81 -10.33
N GLY A 113 -4.65 0.62 -10.55
CA GLY A 113 -3.45 0.11 -9.92
C GLY A 113 -3.63 -1.34 -9.47
N THR A 114 -2.98 -1.72 -8.39
CA THR A 114 -3.00 -3.09 -7.90
C THR A 114 -3.79 -3.25 -6.60
N PHE A 115 -4.60 -4.29 -6.54
CA PHE A 115 -5.40 -4.64 -5.37
C PHE A 115 -4.52 -4.93 -4.15
N ASP A 116 -3.43 -5.66 -4.33
CA ASP A 116 -2.53 -6.03 -3.24
C ASP A 116 -1.77 -4.82 -2.66
N ASN A 117 -1.54 -3.76 -3.45
CA ASN A 117 -1.05 -2.49 -2.91
C ASN A 117 -2.07 -1.86 -1.94
N VAL A 118 -3.35 -1.87 -2.29
CA VAL A 118 -4.41 -1.33 -1.42
C VAL A 118 -4.56 -2.18 -0.15
N VAL A 119 -4.35 -3.49 -0.24
CA VAL A 119 -4.30 -4.38 0.93
C VAL A 119 -3.13 -4.05 1.85
N GLY A 120 -1.98 -3.67 1.31
CA GLY A 120 -0.85 -3.19 2.10
C GLY A 120 0.53 -3.75 1.73
N LEU A 121 0.62 -4.60 0.70
CA LEU A 121 1.90 -5.10 0.18
C LEU A 121 1.80 -5.36 -1.32
N PRO A 122 2.40 -4.51 -2.16
CA PRO A 122 2.44 -4.73 -3.61
C PRO A 122 3.37 -5.90 -3.94
N LEU A 123 2.80 -7.07 -4.24
CA LEU A 123 3.55 -8.33 -4.31
C LEU A 123 4.55 -8.35 -5.45
N ARG A 124 4.16 -7.91 -6.66
CA ARG A 124 5.07 -7.90 -7.80
C ARG A 124 6.28 -7.00 -7.57
N ALA A 125 6.05 -5.77 -7.12
CA ALA A 125 7.12 -4.82 -6.80
C ALA A 125 8.02 -5.36 -5.68
N THR A 126 7.43 -5.96 -4.65
CA THR A 126 8.18 -6.58 -3.54
C THR A 126 9.05 -7.72 -4.02
N LEU A 127 8.53 -8.60 -4.89
CA LEU A 127 9.32 -9.69 -5.48
C LEU A 127 10.52 -9.14 -6.27
N GLN A 128 10.32 -8.10 -7.07
CA GLN A 128 11.40 -7.45 -7.81
C GLN A 128 12.49 -6.88 -6.88
N LEU A 129 12.10 -6.30 -5.74
CA LEU A 129 13.06 -5.82 -4.75
C LEU A 129 13.83 -6.96 -4.10
N ILE A 130 13.14 -8.06 -3.76
CA ILE A 130 13.78 -9.26 -3.21
C ILE A 130 14.83 -9.80 -4.19
N GLU A 131 14.48 -9.92 -5.45
CA GLU A 131 15.40 -10.39 -6.49
C GLU A 131 16.67 -9.53 -6.57
N LYS A 132 16.51 -8.20 -6.47
CA LYS A 132 17.64 -7.27 -6.49
C LYS A 132 18.59 -7.41 -5.29
N VAL A 133 18.07 -7.74 -4.12
CA VAL A 133 18.89 -7.82 -2.89
C VAL A 133 19.50 -9.20 -2.66
N ILE A 134 18.97 -10.25 -3.29
CA ILE A 134 19.48 -11.63 -3.16
C ILE A 134 20.30 -12.09 -4.36
N VAL A 135 20.33 -11.34 -5.47
CA VAL A 135 21.19 -11.67 -6.61
C VAL A 135 22.64 -11.60 -6.14
N GLU A 136 23.33 -12.74 -6.14
CA GLU A 136 24.77 -12.76 -5.99
C GLU A 136 25.37 -11.95 -7.16
N PRO A 137 26.40 -11.13 -6.89
CA PRO A 137 27.10 -10.47 -7.98
C PRO A 137 27.53 -11.55 -8.97
N GLU A 138 27.16 -11.38 -10.25
CA GLU A 138 27.65 -12.24 -11.30
C GLU A 138 29.17 -12.33 -11.14
N VAL A 139 29.64 -13.50 -10.75
CA VAL A 139 31.07 -13.78 -10.87
C VAL A 139 31.32 -13.69 -12.38
N PRO A 140 32.15 -12.75 -12.85
CA PRO A 140 32.50 -12.71 -14.26
C PRO A 140 32.90 -14.12 -14.63
N ASP A 141 32.22 -14.70 -15.61
CA ASP A 141 32.71 -15.96 -16.19
C ASP A 141 34.20 -15.79 -16.38
N GLU A 142 34.98 -16.54 -15.61
CA GLU A 142 36.41 -16.62 -15.93
C GLU A 142 36.41 -16.93 -17.40
N VAL A 143 36.82 -15.97 -18.20
CA VAL A 143 37.10 -16.23 -19.60
C VAL A 143 38.13 -17.33 -19.54
N GLU A 144 37.69 -18.60 -19.70
CA GLU A 144 38.62 -19.64 -20.00
C GLU A 144 39.36 -19.13 -21.22
N ASP A 145 40.58 -18.68 -21.02
CA ASP A 145 41.51 -18.49 -22.10
C ASP A 145 41.61 -19.83 -22.80
N ALA A 146 40.75 -20.02 -23.80
CA ALA A 146 40.89 -21.14 -24.71
C ALA A 146 42.20 -20.94 -25.47
N LEU A 147 43.18 -21.64 -24.99
CA LEU A 147 44.41 -21.87 -25.79
C LEU A 147 44.07 -22.76 -26.98
#